data_63005a2fc7143146e0bc1d4b8456387a
#
_entry.id   63005a2fc7143146e0bc1d4b8456387a
#
_cell.length_a   1.000
_cell.length_b   1.000
_cell.length_c   1.000
_cell.angle_alpha   90.00
_cell.angle_beta   90.00
_cell.angle_gamma   90.00
#
_symmetry.space_group_name_H-M   'P 1'
#
loop_
_entity.id
_entity.type
_entity.pdbx_description
1 polymer ?
#
loop_
_entity_poly.entity_id
_entity_poly.type
_entity_poly.pdbx_seq_one_letter_code
_entity_poly.pdbx_strand_id
1 'polypeptide(L)'
;LIFDYGGTLDTNGLHWAEVLWKQYEAIGLPVSKVDFREAYVHGERTMGKQPLVHPADDFRQVLLIKSRLQLRYLVDKGLLDTDVYHLEPYAEQIADGGYRVARAVTQSARKVLQRLKEKYKMVLVSNFYGNIRTILEDFDLLCYFEQVIESSVVGVRKPDPAIFALGVEALNLSPEQVAVVGDSYTKD
;
A
#
# COMPACT_ATOMS: atom_id res chain seq x y z
N LEU A 1 14.52 12.83 -6.63
CA LEU A 1 13.17 12.80 -6.08
C LEU A 1 13.02 11.64 -5.12
N ILE A 2 12.28 11.83 -4.05
CA ILE A 2 11.83 10.75 -3.16
C ILE A 2 10.34 10.52 -3.39
N PHE A 3 9.95 9.28 -3.64
CA PHE A 3 8.55 8.92 -3.85
C PHE A 3 8.02 8.07 -2.69
N ASP A 4 6.78 8.34 -2.26
CA ASP A 4 5.96 7.35 -1.56
C ASP A 4 5.34 6.36 -2.56
N TYR A 5 4.90 5.19 -2.04
CA TYR A 5 4.22 4.20 -2.85
C TYR A 5 2.69 4.23 -2.65
N GLY A 6 2.24 3.94 -1.42
CA GLY A 6 0.84 3.70 -1.11
C GLY A 6 -0.01 4.96 -1.10
N GLY A 7 -0.97 5.06 -2.01
CA GLY A 7 -1.74 6.29 -2.23
C GLY A 7 -1.18 7.12 -3.37
N THR A 8 0.13 7.09 -3.57
CA THR A 8 0.84 7.92 -4.56
C THR A 8 0.96 7.23 -5.91
N LEU A 9 1.63 6.07 -5.95
CA LEU A 9 1.92 5.37 -7.21
C LEU A 9 0.87 4.33 -7.59
N ASP A 10 0.09 3.84 -6.62
CA ASP A 10 -0.81 2.70 -6.78
C ASP A 10 -2.30 3.05 -6.79
N THR A 11 -2.70 4.27 -6.35
CA THR A 11 -4.11 4.68 -6.30
C THR A 11 -4.38 6.07 -6.85
N ASN A 12 -3.35 6.79 -7.32
CA ASN A 12 -3.47 8.14 -7.88
C ASN A 12 -4.09 9.14 -6.88
N GLY A 13 -3.62 9.12 -5.63
CA GLY A 13 -4.06 10.01 -4.55
C GLY A 13 -5.32 9.55 -3.81
N LEU A 14 -5.93 8.43 -4.20
CA LEU A 14 -7.08 7.90 -3.49
C LEU A 14 -6.63 7.03 -2.31
N HIS A 15 -7.15 7.30 -1.12
CA HIS A 15 -6.83 6.51 0.06
C HIS A 15 -7.29 5.05 -0.08
N TRP A 16 -6.46 4.09 0.34
CA TRP A 16 -6.75 2.66 0.20
C TRP A 16 -8.07 2.19 0.82
N ALA A 17 -8.53 2.84 1.90
CA ALA A 17 -9.84 2.56 2.44
C ALA A 17 -10.98 2.83 1.43
N GLU A 18 -10.85 3.86 0.60
CA GLU A 18 -11.87 4.15 -0.42
C GLU A 18 -11.79 3.17 -1.61
N VAL A 19 -10.57 2.72 -1.97
CA VAL A 19 -10.39 1.68 -3.00
C VAL A 19 -11.06 0.37 -2.56
N LEU A 20 -10.79 -0.08 -1.34
CA LEU A 20 -11.36 -1.32 -0.82
C LEU A 20 -12.86 -1.19 -0.55
N TRP A 21 -13.33 -0.03 -0.04
CA TRP A 21 -14.75 0.20 0.14
C TRP A 21 -15.54 -0.02 -1.15
N LYS A 22 -15.05 0.49 -2.27
CA LYS A 22 -15.69 0.26 -3.59
C LYS A 22 -15.75 -1.22 -3.96
N GLN A 23 -14.82 -2.06 -3.49
CA GLN A 23 -14.90 -3.50 -3.73
C GLN A 23 -16.00 -4.15 -2.87
N TYR A 24 -16.15 -3.71 -1.61
CA TYR A 24 -17.26 -4.16 -0.75
C TYR A 24 -18.63 -3.83 -1.37
N GLU A 25 -18.78 -2.60 -1.87
CA GLU A 25 -20.01 -2.19 -2.59
C GLU A 25 -20.25 -3.01 -3.85
N ALA A 26 -19.20 -3.24 -4.65
CA ALA A 26 -19.29 -3.96 -5.92
C ALA A 26 -19.72 -5.42 -5.76
N ILE A 27 -19.36 -6.07 -4.65
CA ILE A 27 -19.78 -7.46 -4.36
C ILE A 27 -21.05 -7.53 -3.50
N GLY A 28 -21.64 -6.38 -3.16
CA GLY A 28 -22.92 -6.31 -2.45
C GLY A 28 -22.86 -6.79 -1.00
N LEU A 29 -21.71 -6.63 -0.31
CA LEU A 29 -21.63 -6.98 1.12
C LEU A 29 -22.54 -6.07 1.95
N PRO A 30 -23.41 -6.63 2.82
CA PRO A 30 -24.35 -5.88 3.65
C PRO A 30 -23.66 -5.27 4.88
N VAL A 31 -22.66 -4.42 4.65
CA VAL A 31 -21.87 -3.77 5.68
C VAL A 31 -21.97 -2.26 5.52
N SER A 32 -22.10 -1.50 6.61
CA SER A 32 -22.07 -0.05 6.54
C SER A 32 -20.64 0.46 6.30
N LYS A 33 -20.51 1.65 5.70
CA LYS A 33 -19.19 2.27 5.49
C LYS A 33 -18.47 2.57 6.83
N VAL A 34 -19.23 2.79 7.90
CA VAL A 34 -18.69 3.02 9.26
C VAL A 34 -18.04 1.74 9.77
N ASP A 35 -18.77 0.62 9.72
CA ASP A 35 -18.29 -0.68 10.19
C ASP A 35 -17.09 -1.15 9.35
N PHE A 36 -17.15 -0.96 8.03
CA PHE A 36 -16.01 -1.21 7.16
C PHE A 36 -14.77 -0.40 7.58
N ARG A 37 -14.92 0.89 7.93
CA ARG A 37 -13.79 1.71 8.38
C ARG A 37 -13.15 1.18 9.65
N GLU A 38 -13.93 0.70 10.59
CA GLU A 38 -13.41 0.05 11.80
C GLU A 38 -12.65 -1.22 11.46
N ALA A 39 -13.20 -2.06 10.59
CA ALA A 39 -12.55 -3.28 10.11
C ALA A 39 -11.24 -2.95 9.36
N TYR A 40 -11.24 -1.92 8.51
CA TYR A 40 -10.05 -1.45 7.81
C TYR A 40 -8.94 -1.04 8.79
N VAL A 41 -9.26 -0.20 9.77
CA VAL A 41 -8.28 0.24 10.79
C VAL A 41 -7.78 -0.94 11.62
N HIS A 42 -8.66 -1.90 11.95
CA HIS A 42 -8.25 -3.13 12.63
C HIS A 42 -7.24 -3.93 11.79
N GLY A 43 -7.52 -4.14 10.51
CA GLY A 43 -6.62 -4.83 9.59
C GLY A 43 -5.24 -4.17 9.50
N GLU A 44 -5.20 -2.85 9.29
CA GLU A 44 -3.95 -2.07 9.24
C GLU A 44 -3.13 -2.20 10.52
N ARG A 45 -3.78 -2.08 11.67
CA ARG A 45 -3.10 -2.22 12.98
C ARG A 45 -2.58 -3.63 13.23
N THR A 46 -3.32 -4.64 12.82
CA THR A 46 -2.92 -6.05 12.95
C THR A 46 -1.71 -6.35 12.08
N MET A 47 -1.75 -5.97 10.80
CA MET A 47 -0.62 -6.14 9.88
C MET A 47 0.62 -5.34 10.31
N GLY A 48 0.44 -4.18 10.93
CA GLY A 48 1.55 -3.38 11.44
C GLY A 48 2.21 -3.94 12.71
N LYS A 49 1.54 -4.87 13.42
CA LYS A 49 2.04 -5.46 14.68
C LYS A 49 2.48 -6.92 14.53
N GLN A 50 1.96 -7.62 13.54
CA GLN A 50 2.20 -9.05 13.32
C GLN A 50 2.86 -9.25 11.96
N PRO A 51 3.88 -10.13 11.87
CA PRO A 51 4.56 -10.43 10.61
C PRO A 51 3.72 -11.39 9.75
N LEU A 52 2.57 -10.92 9.27
CA LEU A 52 1.63 -11.70 8.46
C LEU A 52 1.99 -11.71 6.98
N VAL A 53 2.79 -10.74 6.55
CA VAL A 53 3.24 -10.59 5.16
C VAL A 53 4.66 -11.15 5.05
N HIS A 54 4.87 -12.03 4.08
CA HIS A 54 6.19 -12.56 3.75
C HIS A 54 6.87 -11.70 2.68
N PRO A 55 8.20 -11.62 2.65
CA PRO A 55 8.93 -10.83 1.64
C PRO A 55 8.64 -11.23 0.18
N ALA A 56 8.19 -12.47 -0.05
CA ALA A 56 7.84 -12.98 -1.37
C ALA A 56 6.37 -12.76 -1.75
N ASP A 57 5.54 -12.23 -0.87
CA ASP A 57 4.13 -11.97 -1.17
C ASP A 57 4.00 -10.83 -2.17
N ASP A 58 3.26 -11.06 -3.25
CA ASP A 58 2.87 -10.03 -4.19
C ASP A 58 1.77 -9.11 -3.62
N PHE A 59 1.39 -8.10 -4.38
CA PHE A 59 0.40 -7.14 -3.88
C PHE A 59 -1.00 -7.73 -3.74
N ARG A 60 -1.37 -8.71 -4.58
CA ARG A 60 -2.62 -9.43 -4.44
C ARG A 60 -2.69 -10.22 -3.13
N GLN A 61 -1.58 -10.86 -2.76
CA GLN A 61 -1.47 -11.60 -1.49
C GLN A 61 -1.59 -10.66 -0.28
N VAL A 62 -0.95 -9.49 -0.31
CA VAL A 62 -1.12 -8.47 0.73
C VAL A 62 -2.58 -8.03 0.87
N LEU A 63 -3.27 -7.77 -0.25
CA LEU A 63 -4.68 -7.40 -0.24
C LEU A 63 -5.58 -8.53 0.27
N LEU A 64 -5.25 -9.79 -0.05
CA LEU A 64 -5.99 -10.96 0.42
C LEU A 64 -5.87 -11.12 1.95
N ILE A 65 -4.66 -10.99 2.50
CA ILE A 65 -4.44 -10.99 3.96
C ILE A 65 -5.26 -9.89 4.62
N LYS A 66 -5.20 -8.67 4.07
CA LYS A 66 -5.94 -7.51 4.55
C LYS A 66 -7.45 -7.74 4.53
N SER A 67 -7.98 -8.27 3.44
CA SER A 67 -9.41 -8.54 3.27
C SER A 67 -9.91 -9.61 4.24
N ARG A 68 -9.13 -10.69 4.45
CA ARG A 68 -9.44 -11.72 5.45
C ARG A 68 -9.53 -11.14 6.86
N LEU A 69 -8.58 -10.30 7.26
CA LEU A 69 -8.59 -9.64 8.56
C LEU A 69 -9.82 -8.74 8.76
N GLN A 70 -10.19 -7.99 7.73
CA GLN A 70 -11.35 -7.10 7.76
C GLN A 70 -12.67 -7.89 7.87
N LEU A 71 -12.85 -8.88 7.01
CA LEU A 71 -14.05 -9.71 7.00
C LEU A 71 -14.20 -10.50 8.30
N ARG A 72 -13.11 -11.07 8.81
CA ARG A 72 -13.11 -11.76 10.10
C ARG A 72 -13.53 -10.83 11.23
N TYR A 73 -12.97 -9.62 11.29
CA TYR A 73 -13.37 -8.61 12.28
C TYR A 73 -14.87 -8.32 12.23
N LEU A 74 -15.44 -8.16 11.03
CA LEU A 74 -16.87 -7.87 10.86
C LEU A 74 -17.75 -9.01 11.37
N VAL A 75 -17.38 -10.26 11.11
CA VAL A 75 -18.09 -11.45 11.63
C VAL A 75 -17.95 -11.54 13.14
N ASP A 76 -16.75 -11.42 13.68
CA ASP A 76 -16.48 -11.52 15.13
C ASP A 76 -17.21 -10.41 15.93
N LYS A 77 -17.55 -9.29 15.29
CA LYS A 77 -18.36 -8.20 15.85
C LYS A 77 -19.87 -8.34 15.62
N GLY A 78 -20.30 -9.36 14.89
CA GLY A 78 -21.71 -9.51 14.50
C GLY A 78 -22.20 -8.46 13.52
N LEU A 79 -21.30 -7.82 12.78
CA LEU A 79 -21.58 -6.77 11.79
C LEU A 79 -21.75 -7.33 10.38
N LEU A 80 -21.40 -8.59 10.17
CA LEU A 80 -21.62 -9.35 8.96
C LEU A 80 -22.18 -10.72 9.34
N ASP A 81 -23.41 -10.99 8.93
CA ASP A 81 -24.09 -12.25 9.20
C ASP A 81 -23.70 -13.30 8.15
N THR A 82 -22.58 -13.97 8.41
CA THR A 82 -22.11 -15.11 7.62
C THR A 82 -21.20 -16.00 8.45
N ASP A 83 -21.05 -17.24 8.01
CA ASP A 83 -20.08 -18.15 8.62
C ASP A 83 -18.66 -17.79 8.17
N VAL A 84 -17.73 -17.84 9.10
CA VAL A 84 -16.30 -17.59 8.86
C VAL A 84 -15.74 -18.48 7.74
N TYR A 85 -16.26 -19.69 7.60
CA TYR A 85 -15.87 -20.62 6.54
C TYR A 85 -16.28 -20.18 5.12
N HIS A 86 -17.19 -19.21 5.00
CA HIS A 86 -17.67 -18.68 3.73
C HIS A 86 -17.05 -17.32 3.36
N LEU A 87 -16.05 -16.84 4.13
CA LEU A 87 -15.42 -15.53 3.90
C LEU A 87 -14.43 -15.52 2.73
N GLU A 88 -13.83 -16.67 2.41
CA GLU A 88 -12.74 -16.75 1.44
C GLU A 88 -13.12 -16.22 0.04
N PRO A 89 -14.26 -16.59 -0.55
CA PRO A 89 -14.66 -16.04 -1.85
C PRO A 89 -14.83 -14.53 -1.86
N TYR A 90 -15.29 -13.94 -0.76
CA TYR A 90 -15.39 -12.48 -0.63
C TYR A 90 -14.01 -11.83 -0.51
N ALA A 91 -13.12 -12.43 0.30
CA ALA A 91 -11.75 -11.94 0.45
C ALA A 91 -10.99 -11.93 -0.88
N GLU A 92 -11.12 -13.00 -1.66
CA GLU A 92 -10.53 -13.11 -3.00
C GLU A 92 -11.08 -12.05 -3.96
N GLN A 93 -12.39 -11.87 -4.02
CA GLN A 93 -13.01 -10.87 -4.89
C GLN A 93 -12.58 -9.44 -4.54
N ILE A 94 -12.49 -9.12 -3.24
CA ILE A 94 -12.01 -7.81 -2.76
C ILE A 94 -10.54 -7.62 -3.14
N ALA A 95 -9.70 -8.62 -2.91
CA ALA A 95 -8.28 -8.59 -3.25
C ALA A 95 -8.06 -8.42 -4.76
N ASP A 96 -8.76 -9.20 -5.57
CA ASP A 96 -8.69 -9.12 -7.03
C ASP A 96 -9.13 -7.76 -7.57
N GLY A 97 -10.20 -7.21 -6.99
CA GLY A 97 -10.70 -5.89 -7.34
C GLY A 97 -9.68 -4.79 -7.03
N GLY A 98 -9.14 -4.80 -5.81
CA GLY A 98 -8.10 -3.87 -5.38
C GLY A 98 -6.82 -4.00 -6.21
N TYR A 99 -6.38 -5.23 -6.50
CA TYR A 99 -5.21 -5.49 -7.33
C TYR A 99 -5.39 -4.95 -8.76
N ARG A 100 -6.56 -5.15 -9.38
CA ARG A 100 -6.85 -4.57 -10.70
C ARG A 100 -6.76 -3.05 -10.71
N VAL A 101 -7.24 -2.39 -9.65
CA VAL A 101 -7.13 -0.93 -9.52
C VAL A 101 -5.66 -0.51 -9.45
N ALA A 102 -4.88 -1.11 -8.56
CA ALA A 102 -3.46 -0.81 -8.42
C ALA A 102 -2.70 -1.03 -9.73
N ARG A 103 -2.94 -2.16 -10.42
CA ARG A 103 -2.30 -2.47 -11.70
C ARG A 103 -2.60 -1.45 -12.79
N ALA A 104 -3.82 -0.96 -12.87
CA ALA A 104 -4.20 0.07 -13.85
C ALA A 104 -3.50 1.41 -13.56
N VAL A 105 -3.42 1.79 -12.27
CA VAL A 105 -2.78 3.05 -11.86
C VAL A 105 -1.26 2.97 -12.02
N THR A 106 -0.63 1.88 -11.61
CA THR A 106 0.82 1.68 -11.73
C THR A 106 1.28 1.69 -13.19
N GLN A 107 0.48 1.16 -14.13
CA GLN A 107 0.75 1.29 -15.57
C GLN A 107 0.80 2.76 -16.03
N SER A 108 -0.02 3.62 -15.46
CA SER A 108 0.01 5.06 -15.74
C SER A 108 1.19 5.74 -15.04
N ALA A 109 1.47 5.37 -13.80
CA ALA A 109 2.62 5.86 -13.04
C ALA A 109 3.95 5.55 -13.75
N ARG A 110 4.09 4.36 -14.35
CA ARG A 110 5.28 3.98 -15.15
C ARG A 110 5.64 5.00 -16.23
N LYS A 111 4.63 5.51 -16.95
CA LYS A 111 4.86 6.50 -18.01
C LYS A 111 5.43 7.81 -17.48
N VAL A 112 5.01 8.20 -16.28
CA VAL A 112 5.52 9.40 -15.60
C VAL A 112 6.93 9.12 -15.08
N LEU A 113 7.16 8.01 -14.38
CA LEU A 113 8.46 7.62 -13.83
C LEU A 113 9.51 7.48 -14.92
N GLN A 114 9.16 6.93 -16.09
CA GLN A 114 10.05 6.82 -17.23
C GLN A 114 10.56 8.18 -17.71
N ARG A 115 9.68 9.19 -17.81
CA ARG A 115 10.07 10.56 -18.19
C ARG A 115 10.92 11.24 -17.11
N LEU A 116 10.60 10.99 -15.84
CA LEU A 116 11.33 11.58 -14.72
C LEU A 116 12.74 10.99 -14.61
N LYS A 117 12.90 9.69 -14.86
CA LYS A 117 14.19 8.99 -14.82
C LYS A 117 15.22 9.58 -15.79
N GLU A 118 14.79 10.19 -16.88
CA GLU A 118 15.69 10.87 -17.82
C GLU A 118 16.37 12.12 -17.23
N LYS A 119 15.79 12.69 -16.17
CA LYS A 119 16.22 13.97 -15.61
C LYS A 119 16.57 13.91 -14.13
N TYR A 120 16.02 12.96 -13.40
CA TYR A 120 16.12 12.91 -11.95
C TYR A 120 16.51 11.51 -11.47
N LYS A 121 17.38 11.48 -10.47
CA LYS A 121 17.55 10.29 -9.63
C LYS A 121 16.31 10.12 -8.77
N MET A 122 15.86 8.90 -8.58
CA MET A 122 14.67 8.60 -7.82
C MET A 122 14.93 7.50 -6.79
N VAL A 123 14.38 7.70 -5.59
CA VAL A 123 14.40 6.75 -4.47
C VAL A 123 12.97 6.58 -3.99
N LEU A 124 12.59 5.36 -3.60
CA LEU A 124 11.33 5.10 -2.92
C LEU A 124 11.52 5.09 -1.42
N VAL A 125 10.64 5.78 -0.69
CA VAL A 125 10.56 5.76 0.78
C VAL A 125 9.13 5.44 1.19
N SER A 126 8.88 4.26 1.74
CA SER A 126 7.52 3.80 2.04
C SER A 126 7.39 3.17 3.42
N ASN A 127 6.24 3.42 4.07
CA ASN A 127 5.80 2.62 5.21
C ASN A 127 5.13 1.36 4.69
N PHE A 128 5.82 0.21 4.80
CA PHE A 128 5.30 -1.04 4.26
C PHE A 128 5.65 -2.26 5.15
N TYR A 129 5.37 -3.48 4.71
CA TYR A 129 5.34 -4.69 5.53
C TYR A 129 6.54 -5.62 5.33
N GLY A 130 7.58 -5.22 4.59
CA GLY A 130 8.80 -6.02 4.32
C GLY A 130 8.86 -6.63 2.91
N ASN A 131 7.89 -6.31 2.06
CA ASN A 131 7.76 -6.89 0.72
C ASN A 131 7.60 -5.88 -0.41
N ILE A 132 7.81 -4.57 -0.15
CA ILE A 132 7.59 -3.54 -1.18
C ILE A 132 8.43 -3.77 -2.44
N ARG A 133 9.61 -4.38 -2.30
CA ARG A 133 10.47 -4.69 -3.44
C ARG A 133 9.81 -5.68 -4.39
N THR A 134 9.24 -6.75 -3.88
CA THR A 134 8.47 -7.75 -4.65
C THR A 134 7.28 -7.10 -5.36
N ILE A 135 6.58 -6.20 -4.70
CA ILE A 135 5.47 -5.45 -5.30
C ILE A 135 5.93 -4.54 -6.43
N LEU A 136 7.06 -3.85 -6.26
CA LEU A 136 7.62 -3.01 -7.31
C LEU A 136 8.10 -3.84 -8.51
N GLU A 137 8.56 -5.06 -8.29
CA GLU A 137 8.89 -6.02 -9.36
C GLU A 137 7.63 -6.47 -10.10
N ASP A 138 6.57 -6.87 -9.39
CA ASP A 138 5.28 -7.30 -9.97
C ASP A 138 4.66 -6.23 -10.87
N PHE A 139 4.79 -4.95 -10.49
CA PHE A 139 4.27 -3.83 -11.28
C PHE A 139 5.29 -3.21 -12.25
N ASP A 140 6.47 -3.80 -12.45
CA ASP A 140 7.58 -3.28 -13.27
C ASP A 140 8.00 -1.85 -12.88
N LEU A 141 7.98 -1.53 -11.59
CA LEU A 141 8.35 -0.20 -11.07
C LEU A 141 9.76 -0.16 -10.49
N LEU A 142 10.32 -1.30 -10.07
CA LEU A 142 11.60 -1.34 -9.36
C LEU A 142 12.75 -0.68 -10.14
N CYS A 143 12.77 -0.86 -11.45
CA CYS A 143 13.82 -0.34 -12.33
C CYS A 143 13.91 1.21 -12.39
N TYR A 144 12.93 1.93 -11.85
CA TYR A 144 12.91 3.39 -11.82
C TYR A 144 13.63 3.97 -10.61
N PHE A 145 13.85 3.19 -9.56
CA PHE A 145 14.42 3.65 -8.30
C PHE A 145 15.84 3.14 -8.12
N GLU A 146 16.77 4.05 -7.74
CA GLU A 146 18.15 3.68 -7.41
C GLU A 146 18.20 2.89 -6.10
N GLN A 147 17.30 3.23 -5.15
CA GLN A 147 17.17 2.54 -3.88
C GLN A 147 15.72 2.54 -3.41
N VAL A 148 15.36 1.51 -2.64
CA VAL A 148 14.07 1.35 -1.97
C VAL A 148 14.31 1.30 -0.48
N ILE A 149 13.71 2.25 0.25
CA ILE A 149 13.79 2.38 1.71
C ILE A 149 12.41 2.05 2.27
N GLU A 150 12.35 0.95 2.98
CA GLU A 150 11.13 0.41 3.54
C GLU A 150 11.17 0.43 5.06
N SER A 151 10.13 0.99 5.69
CA SER A 151 10.10 1.23 7.14
C SER A 151 10.32 -0.03 7.98
N SER A 152 9.76 -1.17 7.58
CA SER A 152 9.93 -2.45 8.28
C SER A 152 11.35 -3.02 8.18
N VAL A 153 12.11 -2.64 7.16
CA VAL A 153 13.50 -3.09 6.94
C VAL A 153 14.48 -2.19 7.68
N VAL A 154 14.27 -0.86 7.61
CA VAL A 154 15.20 0.12 8.22
C VAL A 154 14.89 0.41 9.69
N GLY A 155 13.73 -0.05 10.21
CA GLY A 155 13.33 0.15 11.61
C GLY A 155 12.84 1.57 11.94
N VAL A 156 12.74 2.45 10.95
CA VAL A 156 12.25 3.83 11.07
C VAL A 156 11.08 4.01 10.10
N ARG A 157 10.06 4.77 10.49
CA ARG A 157 8.87 4.95 9.66
C ARG A 157 8.42 6.40 9.57
N LYS A 158 7.82 6.79 8.47
CA LYS A 158 7.16 8.08 8.31
C LYS A 158 6.07 8.27 9.40
N PRO A 159 5.94 9.45 10.01
CA PRO A 159 6.53 10.74 9.64
C PRO A 159 7.89 11.07 10.30
N ASP A 160 8.63 10.11 10.85
CA ASP A 160 9.95 10.37 11.40
C ASP A 160 10.87 10.87 10.27
N PRO A 161 11.47 12.08 10.41
CA PRO A 161 12.35 12.64 9.38
C PRO A 161 13.60 11.79 9.10
N ALA A 162 13.99 10.91 10.03
CA ALA A 162 15.14 10.03 9.84
C ALA A 162 14.97 9.09 8.63
N ILE A 163 13.74 8.67 8.29
CA ILE A 163 13.55 7.83 7.11
C ILE A 163 13.79 8.61 5.80
N PHE A 164 13.44 9.90 5.78
CA PHE A 164 13.71 10.76 4.63
C PHE A 164 15.19 11.09 4.50
N ALA A 165 15.92 11.24 5.64
CA ALA A 165 17.36 11.42 5.64
C ALA A 165 18.08 10.24 4.96
N LEU A 166 17.62 9.00 5.17
CA LEU A 166 18.11 7.83 4.42
C LEU A 166 17.86 7.97 2.91
N GLY A 167 16.71 8.53 2.51
CA GLY A 167 16.39 8.78 1.10
C GLY A 167 17.31 9.85 0.48
N VAL A 168 17.61 10.91 1.21
CA VAL A 168 18.53 11.97 0.77
C VAL A 168 19.96 11.42 0.63
N GLU A 169 20.43 10.64 1.61
CA GLU A 169 21.72 9.95 1.57
C GLU A 169 21.83 9.03 0.35
N ALA A 170 20.80 8.23 0.08
CA ALA A 170 20.75 7.32 -1.07
C ALA A 170 20.86 8.05 -2.41
N LEU A 171 20.36 9.28 -2.50
CA LEU A 171 20.49 10.12 -3.69
C LEU A 171 21.89 10.77 -3.82
N ASN A 172 22.67 10.78 -2.74
CA ASN A 172 23.95 11.49 -2.66
C ASN A 172 23.81 12.98 -3.06
N LEU A 173 22.79 13.65 -2.51
CA LEU A 173 22.44 15.06 -2.73
C LEU A 173 22.28 15.77 -1.39
N SER A 174 22.25 17.12 -1.40
CA SER A 174 21.85 17.88 -0.21
C SER A 174 20.31 17.95 -0.10
N PRO A 175 19.75 18.09 1.12
CA PRO A 175 18.28 18.13 1.30
C PRO A 175 17.56 19.17 0.45
N GLU A 176 18.19 20.33 0.20
CA GLU A 176 17.66 21.43 -0.60
C GLU A 176 17.51 21.08 -2.09
N GLN A 177 18.20 20.03 -2.54
CA GLN A 177 18.13 19.52 -3.92
C GLN A 177 17.10 18.41 -4.09
N VAL A 178 16.43 18.01 -2.99
CA VAL A 178 15.51 16.86 -2.98
C VAL A 178 14.07 17.34 -2.78
N ALA A 179 13.17 16.81 -3.60
CA ALA A 179 11.73 16.97 -3.41
C ALA A 179 11.10 15.63 -3.09
N VAL A 180 10.11 15.64 -2.20
CA VAL A 180 9.30 14.49 -1.83
C VAL A 180 7.97 14.54 -2.57
N VAL A 181 7.51 13.40 -3.07
CA VAL A 181 6.23 13.22 -3.76
C VAL A 181 5.45 12.16 -2.99
N GLY A 182 4.33 12.57 -2.42
CA GLY A 182 3.45 11.70 -1.62
C GLY A 182 2.01 12.18 -1.64
N ASP A 183 1.10 11.39 -1.09
CA ASP A 183 -0.35 11.69 -0.99
C ASP A 183 -0.77 12.19 0.39
N SER A 184 0.11 12.11 1.39
CA SER A 184 -0.21 12.37 2.79
C SER A 184 0.56 13.56 3.35
N TYR A 185 -0.06 14.72 3.41
CA TYR A 185 0.52 15.94 3.98
C TYR A 185 1.12 15.77 5.40
N THR A 186 0.63 14.79 6.16
CA THR A 186 1.10 14.56 7.54
C THR A 186 2.19 13.48 7.65
N LYS A 187 2.44 12.73 6.58
CA LYS A 187 3.43 11.64 6.57
C LYS A 187 4.58 11.89 5.60
N ASP A 188 4.29 12.57 4.49
CA ASP A 188 5.21 12.87 3.41
C ASP A 188 5.54 14.38 3.43
#